data_52375dbd821486f0408be0b4e13d2158
#
_entry.id   52375dbd821486f0408be0b4e13d2158
#
_cell.length_a   1.000
_cell.length_b   1.000
_cell.length_c   1.000
_cell.angle_alpha   90.00
_cell.angle_beta   90.00
_cell.angle_gamma   90.00
#
_symmetry.space_group_name_H-M   'P 1'
#
loop_
_entity.id
_entity.type
_entity.pdbx_description
1 polymer ?
#
loop_
_entity_poly.entity_id
_entity_poly.type
_entity_poly.pdbx_seq_one_letter_code
_entity_poly.pdbx_strand_id
1 'polypeptide(L)'
;MTPEKINFIQPVESGKPDDFLILSSSWEERCLGVAQRLKSYSCKKILINVYDNSTTKKEEIYKELKNLLKQKGEVQAVNSKQSNPLDGIKRMLYHIKSNFQNVNPKISLDISCFTRKHLLQLLNCLDCNNLLGNTNFYYSQPTEYYTENNSSNAEGIKSICIAETFSGENLSSRDTALIIFLNFEGRRALALWQELQPNVALPIIPFPSVKAGWNEKVQNQNKLLLSTLNLSWEDLEKSSPLNPDDTKELLLRLTSLKPGQNNILKHSNYNFMIAPLGTKPQVLGIFKYCRLFPDKISIAYPSPIKYKDLPESFPTESTWLIDKSINWER
;
A
#
# COMPACT_ATOMS: atom_id res chain seq x y z
N MET A 1 1.37 -6.70 17.64
CA MET A 1 2.42 -5.74 18.08
C MET A 1 2.16 -4.41 17.42
N THR A 2 2.26 -3.30 18.13
CA THR A 2 2.19 -1.96 17.53
C THR A 2 3.50 -1.70 16.81
N PRO A 3 3.48 -1.11 15.60
CA PRO A 3 4.71 -0.76 14.87
C PRO A 3 5.55 0.21 15.71
N GLU A 4 6.86 0.06 15.63
CA GLU A 4 7.79 0.94 16.32
C GLU A 4 7.82 2.32 15.63
N LYS A 5 7.56 3.38 16.40
CA LYS A 5 7.66 4.76 15.93
C LYS A 5 9.11 5.19 15.93
N ILE A 6 9.64 5.48 14.75
CA ILE A 6 11.02 5.93 14.58
C ILE A 6 11.03 7.41 14.27
N ASN A 7 11.42 8.23 15.23
CA ASN A 7 11.63 9.66 15.02
C ASN A 7 13.00 9.94 14.36
N PHE A 8 13.98 9.08 14.66
CA PHE A 8 15.30 9.07 14.03
C PHE A 8 15.66 7.61 13.77
N ILE A 9 15.81 7.23 12.52
CA ILE A 9 16.25 5.88 12.20
C ILE A 9 17.72 5.77 12.62
N GLN A 10 17.97 5.04 13.68
CA GLN A 10 19.31 4.58 14.04
C GLN A 10 19.76 3.56 13.00
N PRO A 11 21.07 3.40 12.76
CA PRO A 11 21.54 2.35 11.87
C PRO A 11 20.93 1.02 12.34
N VAL A 12 20.41 0.24 11.39
CA VAL A 12 19.90 -1.09 11.65
C VAL A 12 20.98 -1.85 12.41
N GLU A 13 20.63 -2.44 13.55
CA GLU A 13 21.58 -3.19 14.41
C GLU A 13 22.52 -4.06 13.58
N SER A 14 23.77 -3.97 13.86
CA SER A 14 24.86 -4.82 13.40
C SER A 14 25.94 -4.19 12.52
N GLY A 15 25.92 -2.89 12.27
CA GLY A 15 27.03 -2.22 11.56
C GLY A 15 27.25 -2.67 10.11
N LYS A 16 26.37 -3.52 9.56
CA LYS A 16 26.38 -3.88 8.15
C LYS A 16 25.36 -3.04 7.39
N PRO A 17 25.76 -2.35 6.32
CA PRO A 17 24.80 -1.61 5.48
C PRO A 17 23.79 -2.56 4.85
N ASP A 18 22.60 -2.06 4.57
CA ASP A 18 21.67 -2.76 3.68
C ASP A 18 22.26 -2.85 2.28
N ASP A 19 21.82 -3.84 1.51
CA ASP A 19 22.29 -3.96 0.14
C ASP A 19 21.50 -3.01 -0.78
N PHE A 20 20.19 -2.90 -0.55
CA PHE A 20 19.29 -2.03 -1.32
C PHE A 20 18.40 -1.17 -0.44
N LEU A 21 18.20 0.06 -0.87
CA LEU A 21 17.07 0.89 -0.48
C LEU A 21 16.18 1.11 -1.71
N ILE A 22 14.91 0.75 -1.62
CA ILE A 22 13.92 0.92 -2.68
C ILE A 22 12.86 1.91 -2.20
N LEU A 23 12.59 2.95 -2.98
CA LEU A 23 11.59 3.97 -2.66
C LEU A 23 10.99 4.55 -3.94
N SER A 24 9.89 5.29 -3.80
CA SER A 24 9.24 5.96 -4.92
C SER A 24 9.27 7.47 -4.76
N SER A 25 9.72 8.17 -5.78
CA SER A 25 9.54 9.62 -5.91
C SER A 25 8.06 9.94 -6.16
N SER A 26 7.60 11.07 -5.63
CA SER A 26 6.22 11.52 -5.73
C SER A 26 6.17 13.05 -5.67
N TRP A 27 4.98 13.65 -5.89
CA TRP A 27 4.70 15.05 -5.56
C TRP A 27 4.46 15.27 -4.06
N GLU A 28 4.34 14.18 -3.30
CA GLU A 28 4.14 14.20 -1.86
C GLU A 28 5.49 14.32 -1.16
N GLU A 29 5.66 15.33 -0.34
CA GLU A 29 6.92 15.57 0.39
C GLU A 29 7.28 14.46 1.37
N ARG A 30 6.31 13.63 1.79
CA ARG A 30 6.58 12.47 2.64
C ARG A 30 7.48 11.41 2.00
N CYS A 31 7.71 11.45 0.67
CA CYS A 31 8.71 10.58 0.03
C CYS A 31 10.15 10.92 0.47
N LEU A 32 10.38 12.11 1.04
CA LEU A 32 11.65 12.52 1.64
C LEU A 32 11.82 11.96 3.07
N GLY A 33 10.73 11.52 3.70
CA GLY A 33 10.70 11.19 5.12
C GLY A 33 11.72 10.14 5.55
N VAL A 34 11.83 9.04 4.83
CA VAL A 34 12.84 8.00 5.10
C VAL A 34 14.24 8.55 4.84
N ALA A 35 14.47 9.22 3.71
CA ALA A 35 15.77 9.78 3.35
C ALA A 35 16.30 10.78 4.38
N GLN A 36 15.43 11.63 4.93
CA GLN A 36 15.77 12.64 5.95
C GLN A 36 16.10 11.99 7.31
N ARG A 37 15.45 10.87 7.65
CA ARG A 37 15.61 10.20 8.95
C ARG A 37 16.74 9.18 9.00
N LEU A 38 17.16 8.69 7.86
CA LEU A 38 18.30 7.76 7.75
C LEU A 38 19.66 8.46 7.92
N LYS A 39 19.93 9.12 9.05
CA LYS A 39 21.14 9.96 9.23
C LYS A 39 22.44 9.21 9.06
N SER A 40 22.59 8.04 9.65
CA SER A 40 23.82 7.21 9.62
C SER A 40 23.67 5.98 8.73
N TYR A 41 22.69 6.00 7.83
CA TYR A 41 22.39 4.88 6.96
C TYR A 41 23.30 4.87 5.74
N SER A 42 23.75 3.68 5.39
CA SER A 42 24.42 3.44 4.10
C SER A 42 23.90 2.16 3.48
N CYS A 43 23.85 2.11 2.17
CA CYS A 43 23.53 0.92 1.40
C CYS A 43 24.35 0.89 0.12
N LYS A 44 24.44 -0.29 -0.52
CA LYS A 44 25.22 -0.41 -1.75
C LYS A 44 24.51 0.29 -2.91
N LYS A 45 23.20 0.11 -3.04
CA LYS A 45 22.43 0.67 -4.14
C LYS A 45 21.06 1.17 -3.71
N ILE A 46 20.67 2.31 -4.25
CA ILE A 46 19.38 2.96 -4.01
C ILE A 46 18.60 3.00 -5.32
N LEU A 47 17.43 2.35 -5.33
CA LEU A 47 16.54 2.31 -6.48
C LEU A 47 15.38 3.28 -6.25
N ILE A 48 15.33 4.37 -7.00
CA ILE A 48 14.24 5.34 -6.93
C ILE A 48 13.26 5.08 -8.08
N ASN A 49 12.06 4.63 -7.76
CA ASN A 49 10.97 4.57 -8.72
C ASN A 49 10.53 5.98 -9.13
N VAL A 50 10.46 6.23 -10.42
CA VAL A 50 10.00 7.50 -11.00
C VAL A 50 8.86 7.20 -11.96
N TYR A 51 7.69 7.77 -11.72
CA TYR A 51 6.54 7.60 -12.62
C TYR A 51 6.62 8.51 -13.84
N ASP A 52 6.11 8.02 -14.98
CA ASP A 52 6.14 8.66 -16.30
C ASP A 52 5.33 9.96 -16.43
N ASN A 53 4.47 10.27 -15.46
CA ASN A 53 3.68 11.50 -15.43
C ASN A 53 4.40 12.61 -14.63
N SER A 54 5.53 13.10 -15.16
CA SER A 54 6.31 14.15 -14.48
C SER A 54 5.60 15.50 -14.46
N THR A 55 5.79 16.24 -13.38
CA THR A 55 5.40 17.64 -13.21
C THR A 55 6.55 18.38 -12.56
N THR A 56 6.56 19.70 -12.64
CA THR A 56 7.62 20.54 -12.04
C THR A 56 7.86 20.18 -10.57
N LYS A 57 6.78 20.06 -9.79
CA LYS A 57 6.88 19.71 -8.37
C LYS A 57 7.51 18.32 -8.15
N LYS A 58 7.14 17.31 -8.94
CA LYS A 58 7.74 15.97 -8.86
C LYS A 58 9.23 15.99 -9.16
N GLU A 59 9.64 16.79 -10.15
CA GLU A 59 11.05 16.93 -10.53
C GLU A 59 11.86 17.61 -9.43
N GLU A 60 11.32 18.65 -8.79
CA GLU A 60 11.95 19.32 -7.66
C GLU A 60 12.15 18.36 -6.49
N ILE A 61 11.09 17.67 -6.06
CA ILE A 61 11.17 16.68 -4.98
C ILE A 61 12.12 15.53 -5.35
N TYR A 62 12.10 15.05 -6.59
CA TYR A 62 13.04 14.02 -7.03
C TYR A 62 14.49 14.49 -6.94
N LYS A 63 14.79 15.75 -7.33
CA LYS A 63 16.15 16.33 -7.20
C LYS A 63 16.59 16.39 -5.73
N GLU A 64 15.69 16.85 -4.85
CA GLU A 64 15.96 16.88 -3.41
C GLU A 64 16.20 15.48 -2.85
N LEU A 65 15.31 14.52 -3.15
CA LEU A 65 15.45 13.14 -2.74
C LEU A 65 16.78 12.54 -3.18
N LYS A 66 17.14 12.75 -4.45
CA LYS A 66 18.42 12.28 -5.00
C LYS A 66 19.61 12.91 -4.28
N ASN A 67 19.53 14.20 -3.92
CA ASN A 67 20.61 14.88 -3.20
C ASN A 67 20.78 14.33 -1.77
N LEU A 68 19.69 14.09 -1.05
CA LEU A 68 19.71 13.49 0.28
C LEU A 68 20.32 12.06 0.26
N LEU A 69 20.11 11.33 -0.82
CA LEU A 69 20.51 9.92 -0.91
C LEU A 69 21.90 9.68 -1.51
N LYS A 70 22.45 10.63 -2.26
CA LYS A 70 23.79 10.49 -2.91
C LYS A 70 24.93 10.14 -1.95
N GLN A 71 24.85 10.59 -0.69
CA GLN A 71 25.86 10.30 0.33
C GLN A 71 25.65 8.95 1.02
N LYS A 72 24.54 8.26 0.74
CA LYS A 72 24.13 7.02 1.41
C LYS A 72 24.36 5.78 0.56
N GLY A 73 24.53 5.93 -0.75
CA GLY A 73 24.79 4.83 -1.69
C GLY A 73 24.70 5.26 -3.16
N GLU A 74 24.93 4.30 -4.05
CA GLU A 74 24.79 4.50 -5.50
C GLU A 74 23.29 4.67 -5.86
N VAL A 75 22.91 5.82 -6.40
CA VAL A 75 21.52 6.15 -6.72
C VAL A 75 21.19 5.85 -8.18
N GLN A 76 20.23 4.98 -8.40
CA GLN A 76 19.70 4.59 -9.70
C GLN A 76 18.22 4.92 -9.83
N ALA A 77 17.83 5.71 -10.83
CA ALA A 77 16.43 5.91 -11.18
C ALA A 77 15.86 4.73 -11.97
N VAL A 78 14.66 4.30 -11.65
CA VAL A 78 13.90 3.28 -12.38
C VAL A 78 12.59 3.88 -12.83
N ASN A 79 12.46 4.17 -14.12
CA ASN A 79 11.23 4.73 -14.68
C ASN A 79 10.12 3.66 -14.72
N SER A 80 8.91 4.03 -14.32
CA SER A 80 7.75 3.14 -14.31
C SER A 80 6.53 3.84 -14.91
N LYS A 81 5.75 3.12 -15.68
CA LYS A 81 4.42 3.58 -16.07
C LYS A 81 3.45 3.38 -14.91
N GLN A 82 2.75 4.43 -14.51
CA GLN A 82 1.79 4.33 -13.42
C GLN A 82 0.63 3.38 -13.73
N SER A 83 0.22 3.30 -15.00
CA SER A 83 -0.81 2.37 -15.49
C SER A 83 -0.35 0.92 -15.53
N ASN A 84 0.95 0.70 -15.83
CA ASN A 84 1.57 -0.63 -15.87
C ASN A 84 2.93 -0.61 -15.15
N PRO A 85 2.97 -0.82 -13.83
CA PRO A 85 4.22 -0.77 -13.06
C PRO A 85 5.12 -1.99 -13.23
N LEU A 86 4.65 -3.11 -13.81
CA LEU A 86 5.42 -4.36 -13.89
C LEU A 86 6.75 -4.21 -14.62
N ASP A 87 6.83 -3.39 -15.67
CA ASP A 87 8.09 -3.16 -16.38
C ASP A 87 9.14 -2.46 -15.50
N GLY A 88 8.71 -1.51 -14.66
CA GLY A 88 9.57 -0.87 -13.67
C GLY A 88 10.04 -1.87 -12.62
N ILE A 89 9.12 -2.70 -12.12
CA ILE A 89 9.42 -3.75 -11.13
C ILE A 89 10.43 -4.76 -11.69
N LYS A 90 10.26 -5.22 -12.94
CA LYS A 90 11.22 -6.12 -13.59
C LYS A 90 12.62 -5.52 -13.65
N ARG A 91 12.73 -4.20 -13.96
CA ARG A 91 14.03 -3.50 -13.94
C ARG A 91 14.63 -3.42 -12.53
N MET A 92 13.82 -3.15 -11.50
CA MET A 92 14.29 -3.19 -10.10
C MET A 92 14.84 -4.57 -9.75
N LEU A 93 14.10 -5.64 -10.06
CA LEU A 93 14.54 -7.02 -9.82
C LEU A 93 15.81 -7.37 -10.60
N TYR A 94 15.94 -6.89 -11.83
CA TYR A 94 17.17 -7.05 -12.60
C TYR A 94 18.36 -6.41 -11.88
N HIS A 95 18.23 -5.18 -11.38
CA HIS A 95 19.28 -4.53 -10.60
C HIS A 95 19.61 -5.29 -9.31
N ILE A 96 18.62 -5.87 -8.63
CA ILE A 96 18.86 -6.68 -7.44
C ILE A 96 19.65 -7.95 -7.81
N LYS A 97 19.18 -8.70 -8.81
CA LYS A 97 19.79 -9.96 -9.22
C LYS A 97 21.19 -9.80 -9.81
N SER A 98 21.42 -8.78 -10.64
CA SER A 98 22.73 -8.56 -11.28
C SER A 98 23.84 -8.21 -10.29
N ASN A 99 23.49 -7.66 -9.12
CA ASN A 99 24.47 -7.32 -8.09
C ASN A 99 24.66 -8.43 -7.02
N PHE A 100 23.75 -9.41 -6.96
CA PHE A 100 23.73 -10.44 -5.90
C PHE A 100 23.32 -11.81 -6.46
N GLN A 101 24.21 -12.43 -7.23
CA GLN A 101 23.88 -13.68 -7.94
C GLN A 101 23.64 -14.89 -7.02
N ASN A 102 24.14 -14.90 -5.76
CA ASN A 102 24.07 -16.06 -4.87
C ASN A 102 23.81 -15.74 -3.41
N VAL A 103 23.33 -14.54 -3.08
CA VAL A 103 23.15 -14.10 -1.68
C VAL A 103 21.74 -13.49 -1.54
N ASN A 104 21.08 -13.78 -0.43
CA ASN A 104 19.82 -13.10 -0.06
C ASN A 104 20.14 -11.65 0.38
N PRO A 105 19.96 -10.64 -0.49
CA PRO A 105 20.29 -9.26 -0.15
C PRO A 105 19.36 -8.73 0.92
N LYS A 106 19.89 -7.85 1.78
CA LYS A 106 19.07 -7.06 2.71
C LYS A 106 18.45 -5.89 1.96
N ILE A 107 17.15 -5.79 2.00
CA ILE A 107 16.37 -4.76 1.33
C ILE A 107 15.65 -3.89 2.34
N SER A 108 15.74 -2.58 2.20
CA SER A 108 14.85 -1.62 2.83
C SER A 108 13.88 -1.08 1.78
N LEU A 109 12.57 -1.20 2.03
CA LEU A 109 11.52 -0.73 1.13
C LEU A 109 10.68 0.35 1.80
N ASP A 110 10.78 1.58 1.31
CA ASP A 110 9.85 2.65 1.70
C ASP A 110 8.55 2.55 0.89
N ILE A 111 7.49 2.12 1.55
CA ILE A 111 6.18 1.92 0.94
C ILE A 111 5.35 3.21 0.80
N SER A 112 5.82 4.34 1.31
CA SER A 112 5.03 5.57 1.51
C SER A 112 4.37 6.08 0.23
N CYS A 113 5.11 6.14 -0.88
CA CYS A 113 4.71 6.85 -2.09
C CYS A 113 4.49 5.97 -3.32
N PHE A 114 4.63 4.65 -3.21
CA PHE A 114 4.15 3.75 -4.27
C PHE A 114 2.63 3.81 -4.38
N THR A 115 2.08 3.72 -5.60
CA THR A 115 0.64 3.45 -5.74
C THR A 115 0.31 2.08 -5.13
N ARG A 116 -0.90 1.87 -4.65
CA ARG A 116 -1.28 0.60 -3.98
C ARG A 116 -1.18 -0.60 -4.94
N LYS A 117 -1.56 -0.40 -6.22
CA LYS A 117 -1.39 -1.41 -7.26
C LYS A 117 0.09 -1.76 -7.45
N HIS A 118 0.96 -0.75 -7.59
CA HIS A 118 2.40 -0.94 -7.76
C HIS A 118 3.00 -1.67 -6.55
N LEU A 119 2.64 -1.26 -5.33
CA LEU A 119 3.12 -1.89 -4.10
C LEU A 119 2.74 -3.38 -4.04
N LEU A 120 1.49 -3.74 -4.32
CA LEU A 120 1.05 -5.14 -4.34
C LEU A 120 1.82 -5.98 -5.36
N GLN A 121 2.00 -5.46 -6.57
CA GLN A 121 2.76 -6.15 -7.61
C GLN A 121 4.25 -6.27 -7.26
N LEU A 122 4.85 -5.24 -6.66
CA LEU A 122 6.23 -5.28 -6.19
C LEU A 122 6.40 -6.34 -5.09
N LEU A 123 5.51 -6.37 -4.11
CA LEU A 123 5.50 -7.37 -3.04
C LEU A 123 5.39 -8.79 -3.60
N ASN A 124 4.48 -9.01 -4.55
CA ASN A 124 4.33 -10.31 -5.20
C ASN A 124 5.62 -10.72 -5.96
N CYS A 125 6.23 -9.77 -6.66
CA CYS A 125 7.49 -10.04 -7.36
C CYS A 125 8.66 -10.31 -6.39
N LEU A 126 8.73 -9.62 -5.25
CA LEU A 126 9.72 -9.90 -4.20
C LEU A 126 9.49 -11.29 -3.59
N ASP A 127 8.24 -11.69 -3.35
CA ASP A 127 7.88 -13.00 -2.84
C ASP A 127 8.28 -14.13 -3.80
N CYS A 128 7.88 -14.02 -5.07
CA CYS A 128 8.24 -15.00 -6.10
C CYS A 128 9.75 -15.15 -6.30
N ASN A 129 10.56 -14.19 -5.83
CA ASN A 129 12.02 -14.23 -5.86
C ASN A 129 12.65 -14.52 -4.50
N ASN A 130 11.88 -14.91 -3.48
CA ASN A 130 12.33 -15.22 -2.12
C ASN A 130 13.07 -14.06 -1.43
N LEU A 131 12.69 -12.81 -1.74
CA LEU A 131 13.35 -11.60 -1.23
C LEU A 131 12.61 -10.98 -0.02
N LEU A 132 11.35 -11.34 0.23
CA LEU A 132 10.53 -10.74 1.29
C LEU A 132 11.11 -10.97 2.69
N GLY A 133 11.64 -12.17 2.98
CA GLY A 133 12.17 -12.52 4.30
C GLY A 133 13.34 -11.64 4.75
N ASN A 134 14.02 -10.97 3.81
CA ASN A 134 15.13 -10.05 4.07
C ASN A 134 14.76 -8.58 3.75
N THR A 135 13.46 -8.26 3.71
CA THR A 135 12.98 -6.91 3.40
C THR A 135 12.41 -6.24 4.65
N ASN A 136 12.97 -5.09 5.01
CA ASN A 136 12.40 -4.17 6.01
C ASN A 136 11.47 -3.17 5.34
N PHE A 137 10.33 -2.85 5.98
CA PHE A 137 9.36 -1.91 5.43
C PHE A 137 9.32 -0.63 6.23
N TYR A 138 9.45 0.49 5.54
CA TYR A 138 9.33 1.83 6.12
C TYR A 138 8.08 2.53 5.60
N TYR A 139 7.41 3.24 6.48
CA TYR A 139 6.24 4.05 6.15
C TYR A 139 6.33 5.42 6.79
N SER A 140 6.40 6.45 5.97
CA SER A 140 6.31 7.85 6.40
C SER A 140 4.84 8.27 6.37
N GLN A 141 4.30 8.49 7.57
CA GLN A 141 2.93 8.93 7.75
C GLN A 141 2.83 10.42 7.45
N PRO A 142 1.83 10.89 6.68
CA PRO A 142 1.62 12.32 6.50
C PRO A 142 1.17 12.97 7.81
N THR A 143 1.57 14.22 8.04
CA THR A 143 1.06 15.02 9.16
C THR A 143 -0.39 15.39 8.96
N GLU A 144 -0.81 15.62 7.73
CA GLU A 144 -2.18 15.91 7.36
C GLU A 144 -2.46 15.50 5.91
N TYR A 145 -3.70 15.09 5.65
CA TYR A 145 -4.21 14.94 4.29
C TYR A 145 -4.92 16.21 3.88
N TYR A 146 -4.59 16.70 2.69
CA TYR A 146 -5.26 17.84 2.11
C TYR A 146 -6.66 17.44 1.64
N THR A 147 -7.67 18.06 2.19
CA THR A 147 -9.08 17.85 1.85
C THR A 147 -9.73 19.18 1.55
N GLU A 148 -9.49 19.76 0.36
CA GLU A 148 -10.27 20.92 -0.09
C GLU A 148 -11.64 20.47 -0.58
N ASN A 149 -12.70 21.08 -0.04
CA ASN A 149 -14.07 21.00 -0.54
C ASN A 149 -14.54 19.60 -0.95
N ASN A 150 -14.25 18.56 -0.15
CA ASN A 150 -14.58 17.17 -0.46
C ASN A 150 -13.96 16.61 -1.76
N SER A 151 -12.94 17.27 -2.32
CA SER A 151 -12.23 16.75 -3.48
C SER A 151 -11.10 15.82 -3.03
N SER A 152 -11.15 14.56 -3.47
CA SER A 152 -10.00 13.67 -3.37
C SER A 152 -8.94 14.11 -4.39
N ASN A 153 -7.66 13.85 -4.10
CA ASN A 153 -6.54 14.14 -5.00
C ASN A 153 -6.53 13.26 -6.26
N ALA A 154 -7.38 12.24 -6.29
CA ALA A 154 -7.64 11.43 -7.47
C ALA A 154 -8.98 11.85 -8.07
N GLU A 155 -8.96 12.40 -9.27
CA GLU A 155 -10.14 12.84 -9.99
C GLU A 155 -10.72 11.70 -10.81
N GLY A 156 -11.98 11.36 -10.55
CA GLY A 156 -12.76 10.37 -11.26
C GLY A 156 -12.15 8.97 -11.29
N ILE A 157 -12.77 8.08 -12.05
CA ILE A 157 -12.24 6.75 -12.36
C ILE A 157 -12.10 6.64 -13.88
N LYS A 158 -10.90 6.37 -14.33
CA LYS A 158 -10.60 6.07 -15.73
C LYS A 158 -11.01 4.65 -16.11
N SER A 159 -10.71 3.72 -15.22
CA SER A 159 -10.98 2.30 -15.40
C SER A 159 -10.88 1.57 -14.06
N ILE A 160 -11.62 0.51 -13.94
CA ILE A 160 -11.40 -0.49 -12.89
C ILE A 160 -10.59 -1.61 -13.50
N CYS A 161 -9.47 -1.94 -12.89
CA CYS A 161 -8.63 -3.04 -13.32
C CYS A 161 -8.47 -4.05 -12.19
N ILE A 162 -8.47 -5.32 -12.54
CA ILE A 162 -7.96 -6.38 -11.66
C ILE A 162 -6.43 -6.32 -11.75
N ALA A 163 -5.77 -6.30 -10.60
CA ALA A 163 -4.30 -6.31 -10.58
C ALA A 163 -3.80 -7.65 -11.16
N GLU A 164 -2.96 -7.59 -12.18
CA GLU A 164 -2.59 -8.73 -13.05
C GLU A 164 -2.03 -9.93 -12.25
N THR A 165 -1.39 -9.68 -11.13
CA THR A 165 -0.83 -10.73 -10.25
C THR A 165 -1.82 -11.23 -9.18
N PHE A 166 -3.05 -10.72 -9.18
CA PHE A 166 -4.11 -11.02 -8.21
C PHE A 166 -5.47 -11.14 -8.92
N SER A 167 -5.56 -12.02 -9.89
CA SER A 167 -6.78 -12.20 -10.68
C SER A 167 -7.81 -13.10 -10.03
N GLY A 168 -7.40 -14.00 -9.12
CA GLY A 168 -8.29 -14.91 -8.42
C GLY A 168 -9.16 -15.80 -9.31
N GLU A 169 -9.84 -16.76 -8.72
CA GLU A 169 -10.92 -17.49 -9.39
C GLU A 169 -12.17 -16.62 -9.46
N ASN A 170 -12.82 -16.59 -10.60
CA ASN A 170 -14.13 -15.95 -10.78
C ASN A 170 -15.09 -16.97 -11.40
N LEU A 171 -15.85 -17.67 -10.55
CA LEU A 171 -16.79 -18.71 -10.97
C LEU A 171 -18.18 -18.10 -11.12
N SER A 172 -18.79 -18.26 -12.29
CA SER A 172 -20.13 -17.74 -12.60
C SER A 172 -21.26 -18.27 -11.70
N SER A 173 -21.00 -19.40 -11.03
CA SER A 173 -21.93 -20.02 -10.06
C SER A 173 -21.87 -19.40 -8.66
N ARG A 174 -20.99 -18.42 -8.42
CA ARG A 174 -20.81 -17.77 -7.13
C ARG A 174 -21.16 -16.29 -7.19
N ASP A 175 -21.74 -15.80 -6.12
CA ASP A 175 -21.95 -14.37 -5.90
C ASP A 175 -20.62 -13.65 -5.73
N THR A 176 -20.61 -12.33 -5.94
CA THR A 176 -19.43 -11.49 -5.73
C THR A 176 -19.52 -10.79 -4.38
N ALA A 177 -18.46 -10.95 -3.58
CA ALA A 177 -18.26 -10.18 -2.34
C ALA A 177 -17.11 -9.20 -2.51
N LEU A 178 -17.38 -7.91 -2.31
CA LEU A 178 -16.41 -6.83 -2.41
C LEU A 178 -16.04 -6.32 -1.01
N ILE A 179 -14.81 -6.51 -0.59
CA ILE A 179 -14.24 -5.96 0.64
C ILE A 179 -13.55 -4.65 0.31
N ILE A 180 -13.98 -3.54 0.90
CA ILE A 180 -13.49 -2.20 0.57
C ILE A 180 -12.78 -1.61 1.78
N PHE A 181 -11.46 -1.48 1.73
CA PHE A 181 -10.71 -0.73 2.73
C PHE A 181 -10.91 0.77 2.49
N LEU A 182 -11.67 1.42 3.34
CA LEU A 182 -12.00 2.84 3.20
C LEU A 182 -10.87 3.74 3.72
N ASN A 183 -10.79 4.93 3.13
CA ASN A 183 -9.96 6.04 3.60
C ASN A 183 -10.53 7.36 3.03
N PHE A 184 -9.71 8.37 2.82
CA PHE A 184 -10.10 9.69 2.29
C PHE A 184 -10.58 9.70 0.82
N GLU A 185 -10.59 8.56 0.13
CA GLU A 185 -10.96 8.43 -1.29
C GLU A 185 -12.41 7.90 -1.49
N GLY A 186 -13.37 8.40 -0.72
CA GLY A 186 -14.75 7.89 -0.72
C GLY A 186 -15.44 7.90 -2.07
N ARG A 187 -15.20 8.90 -2.93
CA ARG A 187 -15.74 8.92 -4.31
C ARG A 187 -15.27 7.75 -5.16
N ARG A 188 -14.00 7.33 -4.98
CA ARG A 188 -13.45 6.17 -5.68
C ARG A 188 -14.04 4.86 -5.15
N ALA A 189 -14.28 4.77 -3.84
CA ALA A 189 -14.93 3.63 -3.24
C ALA A 189 -16.38 3.49 -3.74
N LEU A 190 -17.13 4.57 -3.78
CA LEU A 190 -18.51 4.59 -4.29
C LEU A 190 -18.55 4.18 -5.78
N ALA A 191 -17.73 4.80 -6.62
CA ALA A 191 -17.72 4.53 -8.05
C ALA A 191 -17.26 3.09 -8.35
N LEU A 192 -16.32 2.54 -7.58
CA LEU A 192 -15.95 1.13 -7.68
C LEU A 192 -17.12 0.21 -7.35
N TRP A 193 -17.85 0.49 -6.27
CA TRP A 193 -19.03 -0.28 -5.90
C TRP A 193 -20.12 -0.20 -6.97
N GLN A 194 -20.40 1.00 -7.50
CA GLN A 194 -21.41 1.19 -8.56
C GLN A 194 -21.06 0.44 -9.85
N GLU A 195 -19.80 0.39 -10.23
CA GLU A 195 -19.36 -0.28 -11.45
C GLU A 195 -19.35 -1.81 -11.31
N LEU A 196 -18.88 -2.31 -10.17
CA LEU A 196 -18.79 -3.76 -9.93
C LEU A 196 -20.11 -4.40 -9.54
N GLN A 197 -21.05 -3.64 -8.97
CA GLN A 197 -22.37 -4.13 -8.52
C GLN A 197 -22.29 -5.46 -7.77
N PRO A 198 -21.46 -5.57 -6.70
CA PRO A 198 -21.30 -6.82 -5.98
C PRO A 198 -22.57 -7.21 -5.24
N ASN A 199 -22.80 -8.53 -5.06
CA ASN A 199 -23.93 -9.04 -4.27
C ASN A 199 -23.80 -8.66 -2.78
N VAL A 200 -22.56 -8.59 -2.28
CA VAL A 200 -22.24 -8.16 -0.92
C VAL A 200 -21.09 -7.15 -0.95
N ALA A 201 -21.22 -6.06 -0.22
CA ALA A 201 -20.16 -5.09 0.01
C ALA A 201 -19.86 -4.99 1.51
N LEU A 202 -18.56 -5.12 1.85
CA LEU A 202 -18.05 -5.01 3.21
C LEU A 202 -17.04 -3.86 3.31
N PRO A 203 -17.48 -2.66 3.71
CA PRO A 203 -16.58 -1.56 4.00
C PRO A 203 -15.81 -1.81 5.30
N ILE A 204 -14.50 -1.56 5.27
CA ILE A 204 -13.58 -1.64 6.42
C ILE A 204 -12.98 -0.26 6.67
N ILE A 205 -13.03 0.21 7.91
CA ILE A 205 -12.49 1.51 8.29
C ILE A 205 -11.15 1.40 9.01
N PRO A 206 -10.24 2.39 8.83
CA PRO A 206 -9.01 2.47 9.59
C PRO A 206 -9.32 2.88 11.04
N PHE A 207 -9.06 1.99 12.00
CA PHE A 207 -9.32 2.25 13.42
C PHE A 207 -8.32 1.49 14.32
N PRO A 208 -7.81 2.09 15.46
CA PRO A 208 -8.05 3.48 15.85
C PRO A 208 -7.42 4.49 14.89
N SER A 209 -7.96 5.70 14.88
CA SER A 209 -7.40 6.77 14.05
C SER A 209 -5.97 7.11 14.46
N VAL A 210 -5.09 7.31 13.49
CA VAL A 210 -3.69 7.67 13.76
C VAL A 210 -3.56 9.11 14.28
N LYS A 211 -4.53 9.94 13.94
CA LYS A 211 -4.61 11.36 14.36
C LYS A 211 -6.05 11.72 14.73
N ALA A 212 -6.20 12.56 15.74
CA ALA A 212 -7.52 13.07 16.15
C ALA A 212 -8.23 13.75 14.96
N GLY A 213 -9.53 13.53 14.85
CA GLY A 213 -10.37 14.09 13.78
C GLY A 213 -10.29 13.35 12.42
N TRP A 214 -9.41 12.36 12.27
CA TRP A 214 -9.32 11.63 10.99
C TRP A 214 -10.47 10.63 10.80
N ASN A 215 -11.02 10.07 11.87
CA ASN A 215 -12.19 9.20 11.78
C ASN A 215 -13.37 9.97 11.18
N GLU A 216 -13.65 11.17 11.69
CA GLU A 216 -14.71 12.04 11.21
C GLU A 216 -14.50 12.45 9.75
N LYS A 217 -13.26 12.75 9.37
CA LYS A 217 -12.92 13.05 7.97
C LYS A 217 -13.18 11.83 7.06
N VAL A 218 -12.74 10.63 7.45
CA VAL A 218 -12.98 9.40 6.68
C VAL A 218 -14.47 9.10 6.59
N GLN A 219 -15.22 9.24 7.68
CA GLN A 219 -16.67 9.06 7.70
C GLN A 219 -17.38 10.01 6.72
N ASN A 220 -17.05 11.30 6.78
CA ASN A 220 -17.65 12.32 5.91
C ASN A 220 -17.34 12.06 4.44
N GLN A 221 -16.10 11.64 4.09
CA GLN A 221 -15.72 11.31 2.71
C GLN A 221 -16.47 10.09 2.16
N ASN A 222 -16.84 9.15 3.02
CA ASN A 222 -17.50 7.90 2.62
C ASN A 222 -19.04 7.92 2.88
N LYS A 223 -19.59 9.04 3.38
CA LYS A 223 -21.01 9.17 3.75
C LYS A 223 -21.96 8.70 2.65
N LEU A 224 -21.69 9.05 1.39
CA LEU A 224 -22.56 8.69 0.27
C LEU A 224 -22.56 7.17 0.02
N LEU A 225 -21.41 6.53 0.04
CA LEU A 225 -21.33 5.06 -0.08
C LEU A 225 -22.08 4.37 1.07
N LEU A 226 -21.83 4.80 2.31
CA LEU A 226 -22.46 4.18 3.48
C LEU A 226 -23.98 4.35 3.47
N SER A 227 -24.49 5.56 3.13
CA SER A 227 -25.93 5.78 2.99
C SER A 227 -26.55 4.93 1.88
N THR A 228 -25.85 4.75 0.76
CA THR A 228 -26.32 3.91 -0.35
C THR A 228 -26.37 2.43 0.05
N LEU A 229 -25.43 1.98 0.87
CA LEU A 229 -25.39 0.61 1.41
C LEU A 229 -26.30 0.42 2.62
N ASN A 230 -26.96 1.50 3.12
CA ASN A 230 -27.76 1.50 4.34
C ASN A 230 -26.97 0.98 5.57
N LEU A 231 -25.70 1.40 5.70
CA LEU A 231 -24.81 1.02 6.79
C LEU A 231 -24.52 2.21 7.71
N SER A 232 -24.51 1.96 9.04
CA SER A 232 -24.04 2.94 10.01
C SER A 232 -22.52 2.81 10.20
N TRP A 233 -21.86 3.90 10.61
CA TRP A 233 -20.42 3.93 10.85
C TRP A 233 -19.99 3.01 12.00
N GLU A 234 -20.84 2.89 12.99
CA GLU A 234 -20.61 2.11 14.21
C GLU A 234 -20.53 0.60 13.93
N ASP A 235 -21.31 0.15 12.94
CA ASP A 235 -21.44 -1.27 12.57
C ASP A 235 -20.32 -1.76 11.63
N LEU A 236 -19.45 -0.84 11.17
CA LEU A 236 -18.40 -1.22 10.23
C LEU A 236 -17.27 -2.00 10.88
N GLU A 237 -16.72 -2.93 10.10
CA GLU A 237 -15.50 -3.63 10.46
C GLU A 237 -14.31 -2.67 10.56
N LYS A 238 -13.43 -2.94 11.51
CA LYS A 238 -12.32 -2.08 11.88
C LYS A 238 -10.98 -2.78 11.66
N SER A 239 -10.03 -2.06 11.07
CA SER A 239 -8.67 -2.55 10.88
C SER A 239 -7.65 -1.49 11.25
N SER A 240 -6.60 -1.88 11.94
CA SER A 240 -5.51 -0.96 12.28
C SER A 240 -4.89 -0.33 11.02
N PRO A 241 -4.74 1.00 10.97
CA PRO A 241 -4.13 1.68 9.85
C PRO A 241 -2.60 1.47 9.74
N LEU A 242 -1.97 0.94 10.80
CA LEU A 242 -0.52 0.79 10.90
C LEU A 242 -0.06 -0.66 11.12
N ASN A 243 -0.97 -1.59 11.45
CA ASN A 243 -0.63 -2.99 11.71
C ASN A 243 -1.08 -3.91 10.58
N PRO A 244 -0.16 -4.44 9.73
CA PRO A 244 -0.50 -5.37 8.67
C PRO A 244 -1.10 -6.70 9.17
N ASP A 245 -0.68 -7.18 10.33
CA ASP A 245 -1.18 -8.45 10.87
C ASP A 245 -2.64 -8.35 11.30
N ASP A 246 -3.04 -7.23 11.87
CA ASP A 246 -4.44 -6.96 12.19
C ASP A 246 -5.32 -7.01 10.93
N THR A 247 -4.85 -6.42 9.84
CA THR A 247 -5.55 -6.48 8.53
C THR A 247 -5.66 -7.92 8.01
N LYS A 248 -4.59 -8.71 8.09
CA LYS A 248 -4.59 -10.11 7.67
C LYS A 248 -5.56 -10.95 8.53
N GLU A 249 -5.52 -10.81 9.85
CA GLU A 249 -6.40 -11.56 10.75
C GLU A 249 -7.87 -11.18 10.57
N LEU A 250 -8.16 -9.89 10.34
CA LEU A 250 -9.52 -9.45 9.99
C LEU A 250 -10.02 -10.14 8.72
N LEU A 251 -9.22 -10.17 7.65
CA LEU A 251 -9.59 -10.82 6.40
C LEU A 251 -9.80 -12.33 6.58
N LEU A 252 -8.95 -13.00 7.35
CA LEU A 252 -9.13 -14.42 7.70
C LEU A 252 -10.46 -14.66 8.44
N ARG A 253 -10.82 -13.77 9.37
CA ARG A 253 -12.07 -13.85 10.13
C ARG A 253 -13.29 -13.62 9.23
N LEU A 254 -13.26 -12.62 8.35
CA LEU A 254 -14.38 -12.28 7.47
C LEU A 254 -14.66 -13.37 6.42
N THR A 255 -13.62 -14.00 5.91
CA THR A 255 -13.72 -14.94 4.79
C THR A 255 -13.77 -16.41 5.19
N SER A 256 -13.81 -16.71 6.50
CA SER A 256 -14.12 -18.05 7.01
C SER A 256 -13.14 -19.17 6.69
N LEU A 257 -11.89 -18.92 6.86
CA LEU A 257 -10.86 -19.95 6.68
C LEU A 257 -10.47 -20.68 7.96
N LYS A 258 -11.04 -20.26 9.12
CA LYS A 258 -10.91 -20.99 10.39
C LYS A 258 -12.22 -21.74 10.70
N PRO A 259 -12.21 -23.07 10.91
CA PRO A 259 -13.40 -23.82 11.32
C PRO A 259 -13.93 -23.31 12.67
N GLY A 260 -15.24 -23.18 12.81
CA GLY A 260 -15.92 -22.94 14.08
C GLY A 260 -16.33 -21.50 14.40
N GLN A 261 -16.14 -20.54 13.50
CA GLN A 261 -16.66 -19.18 13.68
C GLN A 261 -17.90 -18.95 12.80
N ASN A 262 -18.89 -18.19 13.34
CA ASN A 262 -20.02 -17.70 12.55
C ASN A 262 -19.50 -16.62 11.58
N ASN A 263 -19.22 -17.02 10.36
CA ASN A 263 -18.53 -16.20 9.39
C ASN A 263 -19.52 -15.52 8.45
N ILE A 264 -19.29 -14.26 8.18
CA ILE A 264 -20.17 -13.43 7.34
C ILE A 264 -20.15 -13.94 5.89
N LEU A 265 -18.96 -14.39 5.41
CA LEU A 265 -18.77 -14.82 4.03
C LEU A 265 -18.01 -16.15 3.98
N LYS A 266 -18.49 -17.11 3.16
CA LYS A 266 -17.80 -18.40 2.94
C LYS A 266 -17.18 -18.44 1.54
N HIS A 267 -15.94 -18.85 1.43
CA HIS A 267 -15.26 -19.00 0.12
C HIS A 267 -16.00 -19.93 -0.87
N SER A 268 -16.78 -20.85 -0.37
CA SER A 268 -17.59 -21.72 -1.24
C SER A 268 -18.70 -20.99 -1.99
N ASN A 269 -19.13 -19.83 -1.47
CA ASN A 269 -20.33 -19.13 -1.97
C ASN A 269 -19.99 -17.87 -2.75
N TYR A 270 -18.78 -17.32 -2.55
CA TYR A 270 -18.43 -16.01 -3.09
C TYR A 270 -17.12 -16.03 -3.90
N ASN A 271 -17.10 -15.23 -4.95
CA ASN A 271 -15.89 -14.73 -5.57
C ASN A 271 -15.46 -13.50 -4.78
N PHE A 272 -14.27 -13.52 -4.19
CA PHE A 272 -13.80 -12.43 -3.36
C PHE A 272 -13.03 -11.39 -4.17
N MET A 273 -13.43 -10.14 -4.02
CA MET A 273 -12.70 -8.98 -4.51
C MET A 273 -12.29 -8.09 -3.34
N ILE A 274 -11.06 -7.61 -3.32
CA ILE A 274 -10.59 -6.64 -2.34
C ILE A 274 -10.21 -5.34 -3.05
N ALA A 275 -10.78 -4.23 -2.57
CA ALA A 275 -10.42 -2.88 -2.97
C ALA A 275 -9.46 -2.26 -1.96
N PRO A 276 -8.16 -2.16 -2.25
CA PRO A 276 -7.14 -1.72 -1.30
C PRO A 276 -7.05 -0.19 -1.25
N LEU A 277 -8.14 0.53 -0.88
CA LEU A 277 -8.17 1.99 -0.79
C LEU A 277 -7.71 2.51 0.58
N GLY A 278 -7.39 1.63 1.53
CA GLY A 278 -6.87 1.93 2.85
C GLY A 278 -5.44 2.49 2.88
N THR A 279 -4.79 2.41 4.04
CA THR A 279 -3.40 2.85 4.23
C THR A 279 -2.38 1.89 3.58
N LYS A 280 -1.12 2.33 3.43
CA LYS A 280 -0.06 1.46 2.88
C LYS A 280 0.27 0.25 3.78
N PRO A 281 0.29 0.38 5.13
CA PRO A 281 0.41 -0.79 6.00
C PRO A 281 -0.74 -1.80 5.84
N GLN A 282 -1.98 -1.33 5.66
CA GLN A 282 -3.10 -2.23 5.35
C GLN A 282 -2.90 -2.97 4.02
N VAL A 283 -2.26 -2.33 3.01
CA VAL A 283 -1.90 -3.03 1.75
C VAL A 283 -0.92 -4.17 1.99
N LEU A 284 0.03 -4.03 2.93
CA LEU A 284 0.90 -5.16 3.34
C LEU A 284 0.07 -6.30 3.94
N GLY A 285 -0.91 -5.98 4.80
CA GLY A 285 -1.80 -6.98 5.41
C GLY A 285 -2.67 -7.70 4.38
N ILE A 286 -3.22 -6.95 3.41
CA ILE A 286 -3.95 -7.52 2.27
C ILE A 286 -3.05 -8.46 1.49
N PHE A 287 -1.81 -8.06 1.20
CA PHE A 287 -0.85 -8.91 0.50
C PHE A 287 -0.55 -10.20 1.29
N LYS A 288 -0.33 -10.11 2.61
CA LYS A 288 -0.13 -11.29 3.48
C LYS A 288 -1.30 -12.26 3.39
N TYR A 289 -2.53 -11.74 3.37
CA TYR A 289 -3.73 -12.56 3.21
C TYR A 289 -3.81 -13.20 1.81
N CYS A 290 -3.62 -12.44 0.74
CA CYS A 290 -3.65 -12.94 -0.63
C CYS A 290 -2.60 -14.03 -0.88
N ARG A 291 -1.44 -13.92 -0.23
CA ARG A 291 -0.36 -14.92 -0.28
C ARG A 291 -0.76 -16.31 0.20
N LEU A 292 -1.66 -16.36 1.20
CA LEU A 292 -2.21 -17.62 1.72
C LEU A 292 -3.22 -18.23 0.76
N PHE A 293 -3.84 -17.42 -0.10
CA PHE A 293 -4.92 -17.83 -1.01
C PHE A 293 -4.74 -17.22 -2.40
N PRO A 294 -3.63 -17.56 -3.11
CA PRO A 294 -3.24 -16.87 -4.33
C PRO A 294 -4.30 -16.93 -5.44
N ASP A 295 -5.05 -18.03 -5.51
CA ASP A 295 -6.04 -18.25 -6.57
C ASP A 295 -7.48 -17.92 -6.15
N LYS A 296 -7.69 -17.37 -4.94
CA LYS A 296 -9.05 -17.15 -4.41
C LYS A 296 -9.45 -15.68 -4.38
N ILE A 297 -8.50 -14.76 -4.52
CA ILE A 297 -8.72 -13.34 -4.24
C ILE A 297 -8.36 -12.51 -5.47
N SER A 298 -9.30 -11.70 -5.92
CA SER A 298 -9.06 -10.67 -6.92
C SER A 298 -8.83 -9.32 -6.25
N ILE A 299 -7.84 -8.56 -6.72
CA ILE A 299 -7.63 -7.18 -6.28
C ILE A 299 -8.23 -6.24 -7.31
N ALA A 300 -9.32 -5.57 -6.94
CA ALA A 300 -9.97 -4.57 -7.77
C ALA A 300 -9.40 -3.18 -7.46
N TYR A 301 -8.80 -2.54 -8.45
CA TYR A 301 -8.17 -1.23 -8.29
C TYR A 301 -8.81 -0.17 -9.22
N PRO A 302 -9.46 0.85 -8.65
CA PRO A 302 -10.00 1.96 -9.43
C PRO A 302 -8.87 2.91 -9.82
N SER A 303 -8.46 2.88 -11.07
CA SER A 303 -7.45 3.80 -11.60
C SER A 303 -8.06 5.18 -11.82
N PRO A 304 -7.50 6.27 -11.26
CA PRO A 304 -8.03 7.61 -11.47
C PRO A 304 -7.78 8.11 -12.89
N ILE A 305 -8.60 9.03 -13.36
CA ILE A 305 -8.38 9.75 -14.63
C ILE A 305 -7.10 10.57 -14.51
N LYS A 306 -6.97 11.31 -13.42
CA LYS A 306 -5.82 12.18 -13.15
C LYS A 306 -5.57 12.22 -11.64
N TYR A 307 -4.30 12.23 -11.27
CA TYR A 307 -3.88 12.67 -9.93
C TYR A 307 -3.67 14.18 -10.00
N LYS A 308 -4.26 14.92 -9.06
CA LYS A 308 -3.97 16.34 -8.87
C LYS A 308 -2.65 16.47 -8.14
N ASP A 309 -1.77 17.33 -8.61
CA ASP A 309 -0.49 17.64 -7.93
C ASP A 309 -0.69 18.53 -6.69
N LEU A 310 -1.86 18.44 -6.07
CA LEU A 310 -2.10 19.08 -4.78
C LEU A 310 -1.27 18.38 -3.72
N PRO A 311 -0.77 19.10 -2.72
CA PRO A 311 -0.10 18.46 -1.60
C PRO A 311 -1.08 17.54 -0.88
N GLU A 312 -1.03 16.23 -1.19
CA GLU A 312 -1.88 15.25 -0.48
C GLU A 312 -1.50 15.14 0.98
N SER A 313 -0.25 15.46 1.27
CA SER A 313 0.29 15.31 2.59
C SER A 313 1.37 16.34 2.84
N PHE A 314 1.32 16.96 4.01
CA PHE A 314 2.40 17.76 4.53
C PHE A 314 3.60 16.89 4.96
N PRO A 315 4.80 17.49 5.14
CA PRO A 315 5.97 16.78 5.62
C PRO A 315 5.66 15.92 6.82
N THR A 316 6.22 14.73 6.84
CA THR A 316 5.93 13.77 7.90
C THR A 316 6.72 14.07 9.17
N GLU A 317 6.05 14.04 10.31
CA GLU A 317 6.68 14.06 11.63
C GLU A 317 7.14 12.66 12.08
N SER A 318 6.60 11.61 11.47
CA SER A 318 6.83 10.23 11.90
C SER A 318 7.11 9.32 10.71
N THR A 319 8.14 8.51 10.87
CA THR A 319 8.39 7.35 10.01
C THR A 319 8.30 6.10 10.89
N TRP A 320 7.63 5.07 10.37
CA TRP A 320 7.42 3.81 11.04
C TRP A 320 8.25 2.72 10.39
N LEU A 321 8.98 1.95 11.19
CA LEU A 321 9.47 0.65 10.77
C LEU A 321 8.34 -0.35 10.98
N ILE A 322 7.76 -0.82 9.90
CA ILE A 322 6.59 -1.70 9.97
C ILE A 322 7.03 -3.13 10.14
N ASP A 323 8.34 -3.43 10.09
CA ASP A 323 8.74 -4.71 10.58
C ASP A 323 10.19 -5.18 10.46
N LYS A 324 10.64 -5.76 11.56
CA LYS A 324 11.55 -6.91 11.62
C LYS A 324 10.83 -8.24 11.96
N SER A 325 9.54 -8.21 12.26
CA SER A 325 8.78 -9.32 12.84
C SER A 325 7.64 -9.84 11.97
N ILE A 326 7.46 -9.34 10.72
CA ILE A 326 6.49 -9.94 9.82
C ILE A 326 6.95 -11.37 9.53
N ASN A 327 6.30 -12.32 10.18
CA ASN A 327 6.45 -13.70 9.76
C ASN A 327 5.85 -13.85 8.36
N TRP A 328 6.73 -14.05 7.37
CA TRP A 328 6.38 -14.33 5.99
C TRP A 328 6.23 -15.84 5.73
N GLU A 329 6.18 -16.68 6.78
CA GLU A 329 5.89 -18.10 6.62
C GLU A 329 4.49 -18.31 6.04
N ARG A 330 4.37 -19.26 5.14
CA ARG A 330 3.12 -19.63 4.46
C ARG A 330 2.24 -20.45 5.36
#